data_af3b3ee5be59e4e51d5756153db5c45a
#
_entry.id   af3b3ee5be59e4e51d5756153db5c45a
#
_cell.length_a   1.000
_cell.length_b   1.000
_cell.length_c   1.000
_cell.angle_alpha   90.00
_cell.angle_beta   90.00
_cell.angle_gamma   90.00
#
_symmetry.space_group_name_H-M   'P 1'
#
loop_
_entity.id
_entity.type
_entity.pdbx_description
1 polymer ?
#
loop_
_entity_poly.entity_id
_entity_poly.type
_entity_poly.pdbx_seq_one_letter_code
_entity_poly.pdbx_strand_id
1 'polypeptide(L)'
;MKRILQGVSSMDYFRLCLATNRNVSAFSATGGALSAVAGRISYIFDLKGGSLSIDTACSSSLVSLHLAVSQIRMHRMTEALNSGVNLTLLPDVPAMFQRAGMMSPGGRCKTLDAAADGYVRGEAVVTALLQAQGEPSGQGTEDGSATWCLLLRGSAVNQGGRSSTLTAPNGPSQQDVLRNALQDAGASPDDIFGLQMHGTGRLHSSTVIAANILHTNLNHPKY
;
A
#
# COMPACT_ATOMS: atom_id res chain seq x y z
N MET A 1 5.16 -0.57 21.59
CA MET A 1 6.04 -1.49 20.81
C MET A 1 5.88 -1.14 19.33
N LYS A 2 6.99 -0.85 18.64
CA LYS A 2 6.98 -0.46 17.22
C LYS A 2 7.04 -1.71 16.33
N ARG A 3 6.26 -1.77 15.27
CA ARG A 3 6.24 -2.87 14.28
C ARG A 3 6.50 -2.36 12.88
N ILE A 4 6.90 -3.28 12.00
CA ILE A 4 7.15 -2.99 10.59
C ILE A 4 6.25 -3.85 9.72
N LEU A 5 5.48 -3.19 8.84
CA LEU A 5 4.70 -3.85 7.81
C LEU A 5 5.08 -3.29 6.45
N GLN A 6 5.47 -4.16 5.54
CA GLN A 6 5.92 -3.74 4.21
C GLN A 6 5.13 -4.41 3.11
N GLY A 7 4.57 -3.62 2.21
CA GLY A 7 4.00 -4.07 0.96
C GLY A 7 5.09 -4.20 -0.11
N VAL A 8 5.41 -5.43 -0.49
CA VAL A 8 6.44 -5.74 -1.49
C VAL A 8 5.98 -6.91 -2.34
N SER A 9 5.88 -6.73 -3.64
CA SER A 9 5.41 -7.76 -4.57
C SER A 9 6.44 -8.23 -5.59
N SER A 10 7.64 -7.68 -5.59
CA SER A 10 8.67 -8.02 -6.57
C SER A 10 10.06 -8.15 -5.92
N MET A 11 10.82 -9.13 -6.40
CA MET A 11 12.19 -9.42 -5.96
C MET A 11 13.17 -9.33 -7.15
N ASP A 12 13.02 -8.27 -7.95
CA ASP A 12 13.79 -8.08 -9.18
C ASP A 12 15.30 -8.09 -8.96
N TYR A 13 15.78 -7.50 -7.86
CA TYR A 13 17.21 -7.50 -7.54
C TYR A 13 17.76 -8.91 -7.34
N PHE A 14 17.04 -9.77 -6.63
CA PHE A 14 17.45 -11.15 -6.43
C PHE A 14 17.47 -11.94 -7.76
N ARG A 15 16.44 -11.76 -8.58
CA ARG A 15 16.38 -12.34 -9.93
C ARG A 15 17.52 -11.84 -10.81
N LEU A 16 17.84 -10.56 -10.75
CA LEU A 16 18.98 -9.97 -11.46
C LEU A 16 20.31 -10.60 -11.04
N CYS A 17 20.52 -10.78 -9.73
CA CYS A 17 21.71 -11.44 -9.20
C CYS A 17 21.84 -12.88 -9.70
N LEU A 18 20.76 -13.65 -9.72
CA LEU A 18 20.75 -15.03 -10.24
C LEU A 18 21.01 -15.07 -11.75
N ALA A 19 20.34 -14.20 -12.53
CA ALA A 19 20.46 -14.17 -13.98
C ALA A 19 21.87 -13.78 -14.47
N THR A 20 22.55 -12.91 -13.71
CA THR A 20 23.92 -12.45 -14.05
C THR A 20 25.01 -13.33 -13.47
N ASN A 21 24.66 -14.43 -12.79
CA ASN A 21 25.60 -15.34 -12.11
C ASN A 21 26.62 -14.57 -11.21
N ARG A 22 26.25 -13.40 -10.73
CA ARG A 22 27.08 -12.57 -9.87
C ARG A 22 27.03 -13.14 -8.45
N ASN A 23 28.11 -13.82 -8.09
CA ASN A 23 28.51 -14.19 -6.74
C ASN A 23 27.34 -14.55 -5.79
N VAL A 24 26.80 -15.75 -5.95
CA VAL A 24 25.98 -16.33 -4.89
C VAL A 24 26.86 -16.44 -3.64
N SER A 25 26.54 -15.67 -2.62
CA SER A 25 27.26 -15.63 -1.35
C SER A 25 26.35 -16.05 -0.21
N ALA A 26 26.91 -16.22 0.98
CA ALA A 26 26.13 -16.50 2.18
C ALA A 26 25.06 -15.42 2.45
N PHE A 27 25.26 -14.19 1.96
CA PHE A 27 24.33 -13.08 2.09
C PHE A 27 23.21 -13.09 1.05
N SER A 28 23.29 -13.89 0.00
CA SER A 28 22.29 -13.93 -1.06
C SER A 28 20.93 -14.40 -0.55
N ALA A 29 20.91 -15.34 0.38
CA ALA A 29 19.68 -15.84 0.99
C ALA A 29 18.93 -14.73 1.74
N THR A 30 19.62 -13.99 2.61
CA THR A 30 19.02 -12.88 3.37
C THR A 30 18.82 -11.60 2.50
N GLY A 31 19.62 -11.43 1.46
CA GLY A 31 19.49 -10.32 0.50
C GLY A 31 18.31 -10.48 -0.46
N GLY A 32 17.85 -11.73 -0.70
CA GLY A 32 16.80 -12.06 -1.66
C GLY A 32 15.49 -12.57 -1.07
N ALA A 33 15.36 -12.71 0.23
CA ALA A 33 14.16 -13.25 0.85
C ALA A 33 13.16 -12.14 1.26
N LEU A 34 11.88 -12.29 0.89
CA LEU A 34 10.82 -11.39 1.33
C LEU A 34 10.74 -11.29 2.86
N SER A 35 10.98 -12.39 3.57
CA SER A 35 11.03 -12.41 5.04
C SER A 35 12.11 -11.50 5.63
N ALA A 36 13.20 -11.29 4.91
CA ALA A 36 14.30 -10.43 5.35
C ALA A 36 14.04 -8.94 5.10
N VAL A 37 13.12 -8.59 4.21
CA VAL A 37 12.85 -7.19 3.84
C VAL A 37 12.41 -6.38 5.06
N ALA A 38 11.32 -6.78 5.71
CA ALA A 38 10.84 -6.10 6.93
C ALA A 38 11.77 -6.35 8.13
N GLY A 39 12.34 -7.55 8.23
CA GLY A 39 13.27 -7.93 9.32
C GLY A 39 14.55 -7.11 9.32
N ARG A 40 15.06 -6.71 8.17
CA ARG A 40 16.27 -5.89 8.05
C ARG A 40 16.10 -4.50 8.67
N ILE A 41 14.95 -3.88 8.48
CA ILE A 41 14.62 -2.58 9.09
C ILE A 41 14.53 -2.74 10.61
N SER A 42 13.84 -3.79 11.07
CA SER A 42 13.77 -4.11 12.50
C SER A 42 15.15 -4.30 13.12
N TYR A 43 16.03 -4.99 12.42
CA TYR A 43 17.40 -5.23 12.88
C TYR A 43 18.21 -3.93 12.99
N ILE A 44 18.16 -3.06 11.96
CA ILE A 44 18.94 -1.82 11.92
C ILE A 44 18.50 -0.84 13.02
N PHE A 45 17.20 -0.75 13.27
CA PHE A 45 16.62 0.21 14.22
C PHE A 45 16.29 -0.41 15.58
N ASP A 46 16.75 -1.65 15.86
CA ASP A 46 16.47 -2.41 17.10
C ASP A 46 14.98 -2.44 17.47
N LEU A 47 14.10 -2.65 16.49
CA LEU A 47 12.66 -2.69 16.72
C LEU A 47 12.23 -4.10 17.12
N LYS A 48 11.64 -4.23 18.31
CA LYS A 48 11.27 -5.53 18.92
C LYS A 48 9.85 -6.00 18.56
N GLY A 49 9.08 -5.18 17.84
CA GLY A 49 7.75 -5.55 17.38
C GLY A 49 7.78 -6.56 16.23
N GLY A 50 6.64 -7.19 15.95
CA GLY A 50 6.52 -8.09 14.79
C GLY A 50 6.82 -7.37 13.47
N SER A 51 7.44 -8.09 12.53
CA SER A 51 7.80 -7.59 11.20
C SER A 51 7.18 -8.50 10.15
N LEU A 52 6.50 -7.92 9.16
CA LEU A 52 5.81 -8.65 8.09
C LEU A 52 6.09 -8.03 6.73
N SER A 53 6.42 -8.86 5.76
CA SER A 53 6.36 -8.52 4.34
C SER A 53 5.08 -9.09 3.75
N ILE A 54 4.33 -8.25 3.02
CA ILE A 54 2.99 -8.57 2.53
C ILE A 54 2.99 -8.42 1.02
N ASP A 55 2.55 -9.47 0.34
CA ASP A 55 2.35 -9.47 -1.11
C ASP A 55 0.88 -9.73 -1.43
N THR A 56 0.20 -8.71 -1.89
CA THR A 56 -1.11 -8.74 -2.52
C THR A 56 -1.07 -7.96 -3.84
N ALA A 57 0.07 -8.06 -4.55
CA ALA A 57 0.36 -7.35 -5.79
C ALA A 57 0.26 -5.82 -5.60
N CYS A 58 -0.46 -5.13 -6.47
CA CYS A 58 -0.59 -3.67 -6.45
C CYS A 58 -1.23 -3.09 -5.17
N SER A 59 -1.96 -3.89 -4.40
CA SER A 59 -2.58 -3.47 -3.14
C SER A 59 -1.72 -3.74 -1.89
N SER A 60 -0.51 -4.29 -2.03
CA SER A 60 0.32 -4.73 -0.91
C SER A 60 0.53 -3.67 0.17
N SER A 61 0.80 -2.43 -0.22
CA SER A 61 1.02 -1.33 0.73
C SER A 61 -0.26 -0.88 1.44
N LEU A 62 -1.41 -0.92 0.77
CA LEU A 62 -2.70 -0.58 1.40
C LEU A 62 -3.18 -1.68 2.34
N VAL A 63 -2.96 -2.95 2.00
CA VAL A 63 -3.26 -4.08 2.87
C VAL A 63 -2.35 -4.07 4.10
N SER A 64 -1.05 -3.78 3.92
CA SER A 64 -0.13 -3.63 5.05
C SER A 64 -0.52 -2.47 5.97
N LEU A 65 -0.99 -1.36 5.40
CA LEU A 65 -1.53 -0.22 6.14
C LEU A 65 -2.76 -0.62 6.98
N HIS A 66 -3.72 -1.30 6.37
CA HIS A 66 -4.92 -1.80 7.06
C HIS A 66 -4.57 -2.72 8.24
N LEU A 67 -3.64 -3.65 8.04
CA LEU A 67 -3.17 -4.53 9.11
C LEU A 67 -2.47 -3.76 10.24
N ALA A 68 -1.67 -2.75 9.91
CA ALA A 68 -1.04 -1.89 10.90
C ALA A 68 -2.07 -1.15 11.76
N VAL A 69 -3.06 -0.51 11.11
CA VAL A 69 -4.16 0.19 11.79
C VAL A 69 -4.95 -0.75 12.69
N SER A 70 -5.31 -1.93 12.18
CA SER A 70 -6.04 -2.94 12.95
C SER A 70 -5.28 -3.35 14.22
N GLN A 71 -3.96 -3.52 14.12
CA GLN A 71 -3.14 -3.88 15.29
C GLN A 71 -3.00 -2.74 16.29
N ILE A 72 -2.92 -1.49 15.83
CA ILE A 72 -2.91 -0.30 16.69
C ILE A 72 -4.24 -0.19 17.42
N ARG A 73 -5.37 -0.31 16.72
CA ARG A 73 -6.72 -0.24 17.31
C ARG A 73 -6.99 -1.36 18.31
N MET A 74 -6.40 -2.54 18.12
CA MET A 74 -6.46 -3.64 19.09
C MET A 74 -5.49 -3.47 20.27
N HIS A 75 -4.85 -2.31 20.43
CA HIS A 75 -3.87 -2.01 21.48
C HIS A 75 -2.69 -3.00 21.54
N ARG A 76 -2.41 -3.71 20.45
CA ARG A 76 -1.27 -4.64 20.36
C ARG A 76 0.04 -3.96 20.02
N MET A 77 -0.03 -2.71 19.59
CA MET A 77 1.11 -1.83 19.34
C MET A 77 0.71 -0.37 19.50
N THR A 78 1.69 0.50 19.69
CA THR A 78 1.49 1.96 19.79
C THR A 78 1.82 2.67 18.50
N GLU A 79 2.78 2.12 17.75
CA GLU A 79 3.30 2.70 16.51
C GLU A 79 3.61 1.61 15.49
N ALA A 80 3.48 1.94 14.22
CA ALA A 80 3.87 1.08 13.11
C ALA A 80 4.53 1.90 11.99
N LEU A 81 5.59 1.32 11.40
CA LEU A 81 6.11 1.78 10.11
C LEU A 81 5.45 0.95 9.00
N ASN A 82 4.73 1.62 8.12
CA ASN A 82 4.14 1.03 6.94
C ASN A 82 4.87 1.52 5.70
N SER A 83 5.35 0.62 4.86
CA SER A 83 6.08 0.98 3.65
C SER A 83 5.50 0.29 2.42
N GLY A 84 5.51 1.00 1.29
CA GLY A 84 5.30 0.46 -0.03
C GLY A 84 6.54 0.67 -0.89
N VAL A 85 6.97 -0.36 -1.59
CA VAL A 85 8.20 -0.34 -2.39
C VAL A 85 7.97 -0.98 -3.74
N ASN A 86 8.39 -0.30 -4.80
CA ASN A 86 8.47 -0.87 -6.13
C ASN A 86 9.71 -0.35 -6.86
N LEU A 87 10.53 -1.28 -7.37
CA LEU A 87 11.62 -1.02 -8.31
C LEU A 87 11.44 -1.92 -9.53
N THR A 88 11.81 -1.42 -10.70
CA THR A 88 11.74 -2.15 -11.97
C THR A 88 13.16 -2.33 -12.50
N LEU A 89 13.84 -3.36 -12.05
CA LEU A 89 15.26 -3.62 -12.36
C LEU A 89 15.46 -4.59 -13.53
N LEU A 90 14.41 -5.32 -13.90
CA LEU A 90 14.44 -6.30 -15.00
C LEU A 90 13.32 -5.99 -16.00
N PRO A 91 13.55 -6.18 -17.32
CA PRO A 91 12.53 -6.01 -18.34
C PRO A 91 11.45 -7.10 -18.33
N ASP A 92 11.69 -8.23 -17.67
CA ASP A 92 10.81 -9.41 -17.72
C ASP A 92 9.44 -9.12 -17.14
N VAL A 93 9.37 -8.43 -16.00
CA VAL A 93 8.10 -8.11 -15.33
C VAL A 93 7.25 -7.15 -16.17
N PRO A 94 7.78 -6.02 -16.67
CA PRO A 94 7.07 -5.19 -17.65
C PRO A 94 6.64 -5.96 -18.89
N ALA A 95 7.50 -6.81 -19.43
CA ALA A 95 7.19 -7.61 -20.63
C ALA A 95 6.04 -8.60 -20.39
N MET A 96 5.99 -9.26 -19.22
CA MET A 96 4.87 -10.12 -18.84
C MET A 96 3.54 -9.35 -18.79
N PHE A 97 3.53 -8.18 -18.14
CA PHE A 97 2.33 -7.34 -18.04
C PHE A 97 1.92 -6.76 -19.38
N GLN A 98 2.87 -6.43 -20.25
CA GLN A 98 2.58 -5.99 -21.62
C GLN A 98 1.93 -7.11 -22.44
N ARG A 99 2.47 -8.33 -22.38
CA ARG A 99 1.90 -9.51 -23.08
C ARG A 99 0.50 -9.87 -22.55
N ALA A 100 0.25 -9.62 -21.26
CA ALA A 100 -1.07 -9.77 -20.66
C ALA A 100 -2.04 -8.63 -21.02
N GLY A 101 -1.63 -7.69 -21.89
CA GLY A 101 -2.43 -6.54 -22.29
C GLY A 101 -2.72 -5.58 -21.12
N MET A 102 -1.86 -5.51 -20.12
CA MET A 102 -2.06 -4.65 -18.93
C MET A 102 -1.43 -3.28 -19.09
N MET A 103 -0.42 -3.14 -19.91
CA MET A 103 0.31 -1.89 -20.08
C MET A 103 -0.17 -1.13 -21.31
N SER A 104 -0.24 0.20 -21.18
CA SER A 104 -0.59 1.07 -22.29
C SER A 104 0.56 1.12 -23.31
N PRO A 105 0.31 0.78 -24.58
CA PRO A 105 1.31 0.88 -25.64
C PRO A 105 1.81 2.32 -25.86
N GLY A 106 0.95 3.30 -25.60
CA GLY A 106 1.27 4.72 -25.73
C GLY A 106 2.07 5.30 -24.57
N GLY A 107 2.43 4.51 -23.56
CA GLY A 107 3.22 4.96 -22.40
C GLY A 107 2.52 5.98 -21.52
N ARG A 108 1.17 6.00 -21.47
CA ARG A 108 0.36 6.94 -20.69
C ARG A 108 -0.80 6.24 -20.02
N CYS A 109 -1.02 6.52 -18.73
CA CYS A 109 -2.26 6.17 -18.05
C CYS A 109 -3.36 7.13 -18.52
N LYS A 110 -4.41 6.59 -19.12
CA LYS A 110 -5.56 7.34 -19.62
C LYS A 110 -6.79 7.05 -18.75
N THR A 111 -6.63 7.23 -17.46
CA THR A 111 -7.68 6.95 -16.47
C THR A 111 -8.92 7.77 -16.77
N LEU A 112 -10.10 7.13 -16.80
CA LEU A 112 -11.40 7.71 -17.14
C LEU A 112 -11.53 8.24 -18.59
N ASP A 113 -10.58 7.94 -19.46
CA ASP A 113 -10.65 8.25 -20.88
C ASP A 113 -11.28 7.10 -21.66
N ALA A 114 -12.08 7.39 -22.68
CA ALA A 114 -12.63 6.37 -23.58
C ALA A 114 -11.55 5.60 -24.35
N ALA A 115 -10.35 6.19 -24.52
CA ALA A 115 -9.19 5.55 -25.13
C ALA A 115 -8.28 4.85 -24.10
N ALA A 116 -8.78 4.55 -22.92
CA ALA A 116 -8.02 3.83 -21.89
C ALA A 116 -7.62 2.44 -22.36
N ASP A 117 -6.32 2.15 -22.33
CA ASP A 117 -5.71 0.95 -22.91
C ASP A 117 -4.66 0.29 -21.98
N GLY A 118 -4.62 0.68 -20.73
CA GLY A 118 -3.72 0.14 -19.72
C GLY A 118 -3.03 1.21 -18.88
N TYR A 119 -2.02 0.78 -18.13
CA TYR A 119 -1.24 1.65 -17.23
C TYR A 119 0.24 1.68 -17.59
N VAL A 120 0.99 2.55 -16.95
CA VAL A 120 2.45 2.67 -17.06
C VAL A 120 3.08 2.30 -15.73
N ARG A 121 4.20 1.59 -15.76
CA ARG A 121 4.98 1.25 -14.56
C ARG A 121 5.62 2.50 -13.96
N GLY A 122 5.73 2.51 -12.63
CA GLY A 122 6.43 3.53 -11.88
C GLY A 122 7.25 2.91 -10.76
N GLU A 123 8.22 3.65 -10.27
CA GLU A 123 9.06 3.27 -9.13
C GLU A 123 8.81 4.24 -7.99
N ALA A 124 8.76 3.72 -6.78
CA ALA A 124 8.63 4.52 -5.58
C ALA A 124 9.03 3.74 -4.33
N VAL A 125 9.47 4.45 -3.32
CA VAL A 125 9.58 4.00 -1.94
C VAL A 125 8.87 5.03 -1.07
N VAL A 126 7.81 4.61 -0.40
CA VAL A 126 7.05 5.48 0.49
C VAL A 126 6.92 4.80 1.85
N THR A 127 7.18 5.55 2.91
CA THR A 127 7.03 5.05 4.29
C THR A 127 6.17 6.01 5.09
N ALA A 128 5.18 5.49 5.79
CA ALA A 128 4.34 6.21 6.73
C ALA A 128 4.58 5.71 8.16
N LEU A 129 4.75 6.63 9.08
CA LEU A 129 4.70 6.33 10.51
C LEU A 129 3.25 6.47 10.98
N LEU A 130 2.71 5.41 11.54
CA LEU A 130 1.37 5.36 12.11
C LEU A 130 1.46 5.36 13.62
N GLN A 131 0.62 6.17 14.25
CA GLN A 131 0.48 6.24 15.71
C GLN A 131 -0.99 6.27 16.09
N ALA A 132 -1.35 5.67 17.24
CA ALA A 132 -2.65 5.91 17.83
C ALA A 132 -2.76 7.39 18.20
N GLN A 133 -3.90 8.01 17.90
CA GLN A 133 -4.20 9.33 18.42
C GLN A 133 -4.41 9.18 19.92
N GLY A 134 -3.41 9.60 20.71
CA GLY A 134 -3.53 9.74 22.16
C GLY A 134 -4.25 11.04 22.51
N GLU A 135 -4.60 11.23 23.78
CA GLU A 135 -4.86 12.55 24.33
C GLU A 135 -3.78 13.51 23.80
N PRO A 136 -4.11 14.75 23.41
CA PRO A 136 -3.12 15.68 22.92
C PRO A 136 -2.00 15.76 23.95
N SER A 137 -0.91 15.03 23.73
CA SER A 137 0.29 15.24 24.50
C SER A 137 0.68 16.67 24.20
N GLY A 138 0.59 17.54 25.20
CA GLY A 138 0.85 18.98 25.08
C GLY A 138 2.30 19.35 24.71
N GLN A 139 2.95 18.52 23.93
CA GLN A 139 4.19 18.80 23.24
C GLN A 139 3.86 19.30 21.82
N GLY A 140 3.16 20.45 21.75
CA GLY A 140 3.38 21.36 20.65
C GLY A 140 4.89 21.64 20.64
N THR A 141 5.53 21.52 19.49
CA THR A 141 6.90 22.00 19.30
C THR A 141 6.92 23.45 19.82
N GLU A 142 7.89 23.79 20.68
CA GLU A 142 8.03 25.13 21.29
C GLU A 142 8.08 26.28 20.26
N ASP A 143 8.24 25.94 18.96
CA ASP A 143 8.29 26.91 17.86
C ASP A 143 6.94 27.21 17.20
N GLY A 144 5.82 26.65 17.70
CA GLY A 144 4.47 26.91 17.15
C GLY A 144 4.26 26.37 15.72
N SER A 145 5.17 25.56 15.17
CA SER A 145 4.99 24.94 13.86
C SER A 145 3.92 23.86 13.97
N ALA A 146 2.78 24.06 13.27
CA ALA A 146 1.74 23.06 13.18
C ALA A 146 2.31 21.84 12.43
N THR A 147 2.57 20.76 13.16
CA THR A 147 2.92 19.49 12.52
C THR A 147 1.70 18.98 11.78
N TRP A 148 1.73 19.05 10.45
CA TRP A 148 0.66 18.51 9.60
C TRP A 148 0.62 17.00 9.75
N CYS A 149 -0.38 16.51 10.43
CA CYS A 149 -0.64 15.08 10.52
C CYS A 149 -1.83 14.70 9.64
N LEU A 150 -1.70 13.61 8.89
CA LEU A 150 -2.81 12.98 8.22
C LEU A 150 -3.52 12.06 9.22
N LEU A 151 -4.83 12.16 9.30
CA LEU A 151 -5.64 11.25 10.10
C LEU A 151 -6.22 10.15 9.20
N LEU A 152 -5.84 8.91 9.44
CA LEU A 152 -6.48 7.75 8.82
C LEU A 152 -7.72 7.36 9.61
N ARG A 153 -8.90 7.73 9.13
CA ARG A 153 -10.18 7.51 9.80
C ARG A 153 -10.71 6.10 9.64
N GLY A 154 -10.58 5.52 8.45
CA GLY A 154 -11.10 4.18 8.18
C GLY A 154 -10.34 3.45 7.10
N SER A 155 -10.42 2.14 7.12
CA SER A 155 -9.81 1.26 6.12
C SER A 155 -10.57 -0.06 6.02
N ALA A 156 -10.66 -0.60 4.81
CA ALA A 156 -11.24 -1.92 4.58
C ALA A 156 -10.49 -2.68 3.49
N VAL A 157 -10.55 -4.00 3.59
CA VAL A 157 -9.96 -4.94 2.63
C VAL A 157 -10.98 -6.04 2.36
N ASN A 158 -11.16 -6.42 1.10
CA ASN A 158 -11.95 -7.58 0.71
C ASN A 158 -11.33 -8.29 -0.50
N GLN A 159 -12.03 -9.30 -1.01
CA GLN A 159 -11.71 -10.01 -2.24
C GLN A 159 -12.84 -9.81 -3.26
N GLY A 160 -12.47 -9.81 -4.55
CA GLY A 160 -13.43 -9.77 -5.64
C GLY A 160 -14.35 -10.99 -5.70
N GLY A 161 -13.91 -12.13 -5.14
CA GLY A 161 -14.63 -13.40 -5.24
C GLY A 161 -14.69 -13.90 -6.70
N ARG A 162 -15.73 -14.67 -7.03
CA ARG A 162 -15.90 -15.19 -8.38
C ARG A 162 -16.39 -14.08 -9.33
N SER A 163 -15.68 -13.91 -10.43
CA SER A 163 -16.05 -13.02 -11.54
C SER A 163 -16.00 -13.78 -12.87
N SER A 164 -16.16 -13.10 -14.00
CA SER A 164 -16.14 -13.74 -15.33
C SER A 164 -14.80 -14.43 -15.65
N THR A 165 -13.69 -13.89 -15.15
CA THR A 165 -12.34 -14.48 -15.26
C THR A 165 -11.56 -14.18 -14.01
N LEU A 166 -10.44 -14.89 -13.76
CA LEU A 166 -9.55 -14.64 -12.61
C LEU A 166 -9.08 -13.19 -12.53
N THR A 167 -8.94 -12.52 -13.67
CA THR A 167 -8.44 -11.14 -13.76
C THR A 167 -9.53 -10.09 -13.99
N ALA A 168 -10.80 -10.49 -14.05
CA ALA A 168 -11.90 -9.54 -14.22
C ALA A 168 -12.30 -8.90 -12.88
N PRO A 169 -12.54 -7.58 -12.85
CA PRO A 169 -12.99 -6.91 -11.64
C PRO A 169 -14.42 -7.32 -11.28
N ASN A 170 -14.73 -7.24 -9.99
CA ASN A 170 -16.07 -7.44 -9.45
C ASN A 170 -16.56 -6.08 -8.90
N GLY A 171 -17.43 -5.41 -9.65
CA GLY A 171 -17.95 -4.09 -9.28
C GLY A 171 -18.69 -4.07 -7.93
N PRO A 172 -19.61 -5.00 -7.65
CA PRO A 172 -20.23 -5.13 -6.33
C PRO A 172 -19.23 -5.21 -5.18
N SER A 173 -18.21 -6.07 -5.28
CA SER A 173 -17.17 -6.18 -4.25
C SER A 173 -16.37 -4.89 -4.07
N GLN A 174 -16.16 -4.11 -5.15
CA GLN A 174 -15.53 -2.79 -5.06
C GLN A 174 -16.40 -1.79 -4.30
N GLN A 175 -17.70 -1.78 -4.56
CA GLN A 175 -18.64 -0.95 -3.81
C GLN A 175 -18.69 -1.34 -2.34
N ASP A 176 -18.64 -2.63 -2.03
CA ASP A 176 -18.68 -3.12 -0.65
C ASP A 176 -17.44 -2.71 0.14
N VAL A 177 -16.23 -2.78 -0.44
CA VAL A 177 -15.03 -2.33 0.27
C VAL A 177 -15.04 -0.83 0.53
N LEU A 178 -15.60 -0.03 -0.39
CA LEU A 178 -15.76 1.41 -0.17
C LEU A 178 -16.77 1.69 0.95
N ARG A 179 -17.95 1.03 0.94
CA ARG A 179 -18.94 1.16 2.01
C ARG A 179 -18.36 0.76 3.37
N ASN A 180 -17.62 -0.35 3.42
CA ASN A 180 -16.98 -0.82 4.64
C ASN A 180 -15.93 0.16 5.16
N ALA A 181 -15.14 0.79 4.27
CA ALA A 181 -14.16 1.79 4.68
C ALA A 181 -14.83 3.08 5.19
N LEU A 182 -15.93 3.51 4.57
CA LEU A 182 -16.74 4.64 5.05
C LEU A 182 -17.37 4.34 6.42
N GLN A 183 -17.93 3.14 6.58
CA GLN A 183 -18.48 2.69 7.85
C GLN A 183 -17.42 2.64 8.95
N ASP A 184 -16.23 2.11 8.65
CA ASP A 184 -15.10 2.06 9.59
C ASP A 184 -14.61 3.46 9.95
N ALA A 185 -14.71 4.43 9.02
CA ALA A 185 -14.39 5.83 9.26
C ALA A 185 -15.46 6.60 10.03
N GLY A 186 -16.68 6.07 10.17
CA GLY A 186 -17.85 6.82 10.62
C GLY A 186 -18.16 8.02 9.72
N ALA A 187 -17.99 7.87 8.41
CA ALA A 187 -18.14 8.92 7.41
C ALA A 187 -19.20 8.56 6.37
N SER A 188 -19.85 9.59 5.79
CA SER A 188 -20.74 9.47 4.66
C SER A 188 -20.00 9.79 3.34
N PRO A 189 -20.53 9.42 2.17
CA PRO A 189 -19.97 9.84 0.89
C PRO A 189 -19.84 11.35 0.74
N ASP A 190 -20.73 12.13 1.36
CA ASP A 190 -20.74 13.60 1.28
C ASP A 190 -19.60 14.24 2.06
N ASP A 191 -18.96 13.50 2.98
CA ASP A 191 -17.78 13.95 3.71
C ASP A 191 -16.49 13.82 2.88
N ILE A 192 -16.57 13.20 1.69
CA ILE A 192 -15.41 12.92 0.84
C ILE A 192 -15.28 14.04 -0.22
N PHE A 193 -14.23 14.85 -0.09
CA PHE A 193 -13.94 15.93 -1.04
C PHE A 193 -12.98 15.52 -2.17
N GLY A 194 -12.32 14.36 -2.07
CA GLY A 194 -11.39 13.87 -3.07
C GLY A 194 -11.29 12.38 -3.09
N LEU A 195 -11.12 11.80 -4.28
CA LEU A 195 -10.98 10.37 -4.49
C LEU A 195 -9.67 10.07 -5.21
N GLN A 196 -8.77 9.35 -4.54
CA GLN A 196 -7.57 8.81 -5.16
C GLN A 196 -7.84 7.39 -5.63
N MET A 197 -7.87 7.20 -6.93
CA MET A 197 -8.22 5.91 -7.55
C MET A 197 -6.97 5.10 -7.90
N HIS A 198 -7.09 3.77 -7.93
CA HIS A 198 -6.09 2.90 -8.55
C HIS A 198 -5.95 3.20 -10.05
N GLY A 199 -7.07 3.38 -10.76
CA GLY A 199 -7.17 4.02 -12.06
C GLY A 199 -6.29 3.43 -13.17
N THR A 200 -6.18 2.11 -13.27
CA THR A 200 -5.30 1.42 -14.24
C THR A 200 -5.74 1.55 -15.71
N GLY A 201 -6.88 2.17 -15.99
CA GLY A 201 -7.36 2.33 -17.35
C GLY A 201 -7.66 1.01 -18.10
N ARG A 202 -7.94 -0.07 -17.37
CA ARG A 202 -8.33 -1.36 -17.95
C ARG A 202 -9.80 -1.65 -17.71
N LEU A 203 -10.46 -2.11 -18.77
CA LEU A 203 -11.85 -2.58 -18.70
C LEU A 203 -12.00 -3.86 -17.84
N HIS A 204 -10.90 -4.60 -17.62
CA HIS A 204 -10.90 -5.88 -16.91
C HIS A 204 -9.66 -5.99 -16.01
N SER A 205 -9.66 -5.37 -14.85
CA SER A 205 -8.63 -5.64 -13.84
C SER A 205 -9.26 -6.19 -12.57
N SER A 206 -8.88 -7.40 -12.17
CA SER A 206 -9.14 -7.87 -10.82
C SER A 206 -8.11 -7.25 -9.89
N THR A 207 -8.55 -6.73 -8.78
CA THR A 207 -7.66 -6.14 -7.80
C THR A 207 -8.21 -6.45 -6.42
N VAL A 208 -7.34 -6.88 -5.51
CA VAL A 208 -7.64 -6.74 -4.09
C VAL A 208 -7.78 -5.26 -3.85
N ILE A 209 -8.93 -4.82 -3.41
CA ILE A 209 -9.20 -3.41 -3.21
C ILE A 209 -9.08 -3.14 -1.72
N ALA A 210 -8.13 -2.29 -1.38
CA ALA A 210 -8.06 -1.66 -0.09
C ALA A 210 -8.53 -0.21 -0.25
N ALA A 211 -9.45 0.21 0.58
CA ALA A 211 -9.90 1.59 0.65
C ALA A 211 -9.45 2.20 1.97
N ASN A 212 -8.88 3.37 1.91
CA ASN A 212 -8.43 4.12 3.09
C ASN A 212 -9.04 5.52 3.04
N ILE A 213 -9.65 5.94 4.13
CA ILE A 213 -10.25 7.26 4.28
C ILE A 213 -9.29 8.14 5.08
N LEU A 214 -8.70 9.11 4.40
CA LEU A 214 -7.78 10.09 4.97
C LEU A 214 -8.47 11.43 5.17
N HIS A 215 -8.16 12.10 6.27
CA HIS A 215 -8.63 13.45 6.56
C HIS A 215 -7.43 14.35 6.92
N THR A 216 -7.38 15.54 6.33
CA THR A 216 -6.21 16.44 6.42
C THR A 216 -6.38 17.61 7.38
N ASN A 217 -7.53 17.79 8.03
CA ASN A 217 -7.78 19.01 8.79
C ASN A 217 -7.98 18.75 10.28
N LEU A 218 -6.92 18.97 11.06
CA LEU A 218 -6.93 18.87 12.52
C LEU A 218 -7.49 20.13 13.22
N ASN A 219 -7.66 21.25 12.50
CA ASN A 219 -8.02 22.54 13.09
C ASN A 219 -9.48 22.94 12.86
N HIS A 220 -10.35 22.05 12.40
CA HIS A 220 -11.75 22.37 12.25
C HIS A 220 -12.52 22.08 13.54
N PRO A 221 -13.22 23.05 14.16
CA PRO A 221 -13.86 22.92 15.48
C PRO A 221 -15.06 21.96 15.53
N LYS A 222 -15.28 21.14 14.50
CA LYS A 222 -16.37 20.13 14.44
C LYS A 222 -15.90 18.69 14.61
N TYR A 223 -14.61 18.44 14.95
CA TYR A 223 -14.10 17.08 15.12
C TYR A 223 -13.24 16.98 16.39
#